data_c8b307dbe693488e793c08b246016473
#
_entry.id   c8b307dbe693488e793c08b246016473
#
_cell.length_a   1.000
_cell.length_b   1.000
_cell.length_c   1.000
_cell.angle_alpha   90.00
_cell.angle_beta   90.00
_cell.angle_gamma   90.00
#
_symmetry.space_group_name_H-M   'P 1'
#
loop_
_entity.id
_entity.type
_entity.pdbx_description
1 polymer ?
#
loop_
_entity_poly.entity_id
_entity_poly.type
_entity_poly.pdbx_seq_one_letter_code
_entity_poly.pdbx_strand_id
1 'polypeptide(L)'
;MIPLGLSRFGVIVRVHRLYSDQPLEPGSPARLEGRSAHYLGRVLRVAVGDNVVLFNGDGQDYACTVEQIRKDTVALDVRSRLPAKPESPLRITVVQAVSRGERMDLTLQKCTELGAAAFQPVWSERVEVRLQGEKLERRLQHWQGVVVAACEQSGRAVVPGVLAPVKLDEWAARPTGGTRLLLWPDAETSLAGAEFPGTVSLLVGP
;
A
#
# COMPACT_ATOMS: atom_id res chain seq x y z
N MET A 1 2.60 -4.27 -13.89
CA MET A 1 2.35 -3.72 -15.24
C MET A 1 0.85 -3.49 -15.35
N ILE A 2 0.42 -2.22 -15.27
CA ILE A 2 -1.01 -1.83 -15.27
C ILE A 2 -1.61 -2.16 -16.64
N PRO A 3 -2.84 -2.69 -16.73
CA PRO A 3 -3.45 -3.02 -18.02
C PRO A 3 -3.56 -1.78 -18.90
N LEU A 4 -3.05 -1.90 -20.11
CA LEU A 4 -3.06 -0.88 -21.13
C LEU A 4 -4.47 -0.83 -21.75
N GLY A 5 -5.18 0.28 -21.54
CA GLY A 5 -6.40 0.56 -22.29
C GLY A 5 -6.06 0.81 -23.74
N LEU A 6 -6.60 0.00 -24.66
CA LEU A 6 -6.51 0.25 -26.09
C LEU A 6 -7.43 1.41 -26.46
N SER A 7 -6.87 2.54 -26.88
CA SER A 7 -7.63 3.56 -27.57
C SER A 7 -8.01 3.06 -28.99
N ARG A 8 -9.06 3.64 -29.60
CA ARG A 8 -9.49 3.34 -30.99
C ARG A 8 -8.38 3.48 -32.06
N PHE A 9 -7.21 4.01 -31.69
CA PHE A 9 -6.07 4.28 -32.57
C PHE A 9 -4.79 3.51 -32.23
N GLY A 10 -4.86 2.47 -31.37
CA GLY A 10 -3.67 1.67 -31.04
C GLY A 10 -2.60 2.39 -30.19
N VAL A 11 -2.91 3.57 -29.67
CA VAL A 11 -2.00 4.30 -28.76
C VAL A 11 -2.13 3.72 -27.37
N ILE A 12 -1.02 3.31 -26.79
CA ILE A 12 -0.92 2.87 -25.41
C ILE A 12 -1.17 4.08 -24.51
N VAL A 13 -2.41 4.28 -24.05
CA VAL A 13 -2.73 5.32 -23.06
C VAL A 13 -2.38 4.78 -21.69
N ARG A 14 -1.44 5.41 -21.02
CA ARG A 14 -1.10 5.12 -19.64
C ARG A 14 -2.25 5.60 -18.75
N VAL A 15 -3.07 4.68 -18.26
CA VAL A 15 -4.16 5.01 -17.34
C VAL A 15 -3.55 5.27 -15.96
N HIS A 16 -3.84 6.45 -15.39
CA HIS A 16 -3.39 6.83 -14.05
C HIS A 16 -4.22 6.11 -13.01
N ARG A 17 -3.56 5.54 -12.01
CA ARG A 17 -4.17 4.79 -10.94
C ARG A 17 -3.86 5.43 -9.59
N LEU A 18 -4.92 5.75 -8.80
CA LEU A 18 -4.80 6.49 -7.54
C LEU A 18 -5.66 5.87 -6.45
N TYR A 19 -5.19 6.03 -5.22
CA TYR A 19 -5.94 5.67 -4.02
C TYR A 19 -6.96 6.75 -3.65
N SER A 20 -8.12 6.30 -3.16
CA SER A 20 -9.16 7.12 -2.57
C SER A 20 -9.66 6.44 -1.30
N ASP A 21 -9.78 7.18 -0.21
CA ASP A 21 -10.24 6.66 1.09
C ASP A 21 -11.76 6.59 1.23
N GLN A 22 -12.50 7.01 0.19
CA GLN A 22 -13.96 6.99 0.18
C GLN A 22 -14.51 5.67 -0.40
N PRO A 23 -15.75 5.29 -0.07
CA PRO A 23 -16.45 4.21 -0.75
C PRO A 23 -16.58 4.50 -2.25
N LEU A 24 -16.32 3.48 -3.08
CA LEU A 24 -16.42 3.57 -4.53
C LEU A 24 -17.48 2.58 -5.03
N GLU A 25 -18.50 3.11 -5.74
CA GLU A 25 -19.52 2.28 -6.34
C GLU A 25 -19.84 2.75 -7.76
N PRO A 26 -20.03 1.84 -8.72
CA PRO A 26 -20.45 2.20 -10.08
C PRO A 26 -21.74 3.03 -10.10
N GLY A 27 -21.75 4.11 -10.87
CA GLY A 27 -22.85 5.05 -10.96
C GLY A 27 -22.87 6.13 -9.88
N SER A 28 -21.88 6.15 -8.96
CA SER A 28 -21.75 7.17 -7.92
C SER A 28 -20.63 8.15 -8.22
N PRO A 29 -20.75 9.41 -7.78
CA PRO A 29 -19.66 10.37 -7.88
C PRO A 29 -18.54 10.05 -6.89
N ALA A 30 -17.30 10.28 -7.30
CA ALA A 30 -16.14 10.28 -6.42
C ALA A 30 -15.47 11.65 -6.46
N ARG A 31 -14.80 12.03 -5.35
CA ARG A 31 -14.15 13.33 -5.25
C ARG A 31 -12.76 13.15 -4.66
N LEU A 32 -11.76 13.58 -5.40
CA LEU A 32 -10.40 13.67 -4.89
C LEU A 32 -10.10 15.07 -4.42
N GLU A 33 -9.39 15.19 -3.32
CA GLU A 33 -9.01 16.45 -2.69
C GLU A 33 -7.49 16.46 -2.37
N GLY A 34 -6.97 17.65 -2.04
CA GLY A 34 -5.61 17.84 -1.57
C GLY A 34 -4.55 17.27 -2.52
N ARG A 35 -3.70 16.37 -1.99
CA ARG A 35 -2.55 15.82 -2.74
C ARG A 35 -2.96 15.07 -4.01
N SER A 36 -3.99 14.23 -3.94
CA SER A 36 -4.45 13.43 -5.08
C SER A 36 -5.06 14.31 -6.19
N ALA A 37 -5.85 15.32 -5.83
CA ALA A 37 -6.38 16.29 -6.78
C ALA A 37 -5.28 17.11 -7.44
N HIS A 38 -4.33 17.60 -6.64
CA HIS A 38 -3.17 18.33 -7.15
C HIS A 38 -2.33 17.48 -8.10
N TYR A 39 -2.10 16.21 -7.75
CA TYR A 39 -1.34 15.28 -8.58
C TYR A 39 -2.02 15.03 -9.93
N LEU A 40 -3.33 14.72 -9.93
CA LEU A 40 -4.09 14.55 -11.18
C LEU A 40 -4.12 15.82 -12.03
N GLY A 41 -4.51 16.94 -11.43
CA GLY A 41 -4.77 18.17 -12.19
C GLY A 41 -3.50 18.90 -12.63
N ARG A 42 -2.44 18.91 -11.79
CA ARG A 42 -1.23 19.70 -12.04
C ARG A 42 -0.04 18.90 -12.55
N VAL A 43 0.17 17.70 -12.01
CA VAL A 43 1.32 16.88 -12.40
C VAL A 43 0.98 16.05 -13.62
N LEU A 44 -0.13 15.33 -13.58
CA LEU A 44 -0.56 14.46 -14.69
C LEU A 44 -1.33 15.23 -15.77
N ARG A 45 -1.84 16.43 -15.45
CA ARG A 45 -2.55 17.32 -16.37
C ARG A 45 -3.72 16.65 -17.08
N VAL A 46 -4.48 15.84 -16.32
CA VAL A 46 -5.69 15.22 -16.86
C VAL A 46 -6.72 16.27 -17.28
N ALA A 47 -7.50 15.98 -18.29
CA ALA A 47 -8.58 16.80 -18.79
C ALA A 47 -9.96 16.22 -18.39
N VAL A 48 -10.99 17.05 -18.47
CA VAL A 48 -12.38 16.55 -18.36
C VAL A 48 -12.65 15.57 -19.50
N GLY A 49 -13.21 14.41 -19.16
CA GLY A 49 -13.41 13.28 -20.07
C GLY A 49 -12.30 12.23 -20.06
N ASP A 50 -11.16 12.50 -19.44
CA ASP A 50 -10.09 11.51 -19.31
C ASP A 50 -10.49 10.36 -18.37
N ASN A 51 -9.95 9.17 -18.66
CA ASN A 51 -10.17 8.00 -17.85
C ASN A 51 -9.01 7.82 -16.84
N VAL A 52 -9.39 7.51 -15.61
CA VAL A 52 -8.48 7.17 -14.52
C VAL A 52 -9.00 5.93 -13.80
N VAL A 53 -8.14 5.26 -13.05
CA VAL A 53 -8.51 4.15 -12.19
C VAL A 53 -8.40 4.61 -10.75
N LEU A 54 -9.45 4.39 -9.95
CA LEU A 54 -9.40 4.52 -8.50
C LEU A 54 -9.43 3.15 -7.84
N PHE A 55 -8.88 3.06 -6.63
CA PHE A 55 -9.04 1.94 -5.72
C PHE A 55 -9.08 2.46 -4.28
N ASN A 56 -9.77 1.74 -3.37
CA ASN A 56 -9.95 2.17 -1.99
C ASN A 56 -9.47 1.14 -0.95
N GLY A 57 -8.81 0.08 -1.39
CA GLY A 57 -8.30 -0.96 -0.50
C GLY A 57 -9.23 -2.17 -0.35
N ASP A 58 -10.41 -2.16 -0.97
CA ASP A 58 -11.39 -3.24 -0.92
C ASP A 58 -11.06 -4.44 -1.82
N GLY A 59 -9.96 -4.38 -2.53
CA GLY A 59 -9.51 -5.42 -3.46
C GLY A 59 -10.04 -5.24 -4.88
N GLN A 60 -10.68 -4.11 -5.20
CA GLN A 60 -11.19 -3.80 -6.52
C GLN A 60 -10.51 -2.56 -7.11
N ASP A 61 -10.41 -2.52 -8.41
CA ASP A 61 -10.13 -1.31 -9.19
C ASP A 61 -11.42 -0.78 -9.81
N TYR A 62 -11.53 0.53 -9.93
CA TYR A 62 -12.70 1.22 -10.47
C TYR A 62 -12.31 2.11 -11.63
N ALA A 63 -12.93 1.88 -12.80
CA ALA A 63 -12.80 2.78 -13.93
C ALA A 63 -13.62 4.05 -13.64
N CYS A 64 -12.97 5.21 -13.74
CA CYS A 64 -13.59 6.50 -13.50
C CYS A 64 -13.33 7.44 -14.67
N THR A 65 -14.27 8.36 -14.91
CA THR A 65 -14.10 9.45 -15.88
C THR A 65 -14.03 10.78 -15.13
N VAL A 66 -13.10 11.64 -15.50
CA VAL A 66 -12.95 12.98 -14.93
C VAL A 66 -14.13 13.86 -15.41
N GLU A 67 -14.94 14.35 -14.47
CA GLU A 67 -16.09 15.23 -14.79
C GLU A 67 -15.80 16.72 -14.60
N GLN A 68 -15.03 17.04 -13.55
CA GLN A 68 -14.70 18.42 -13.24
C GLN A 68 -13.36 18.54 -12.57
N ILE A 69 -12.60 19.57 -12.94
CA ILE A 69 -11.32 19.92 -12.31
C ILE A 69 -11.44 21.31 -11.74
N ARG A 70 -11.19 21.46 -10.45
CA ARG A 70 -11.05 22.74 -9.74
C ARG A 70 -9.65 22.86 -9.15
N LYS A 71 -9.34 23.99 -8.54
CA LYS A 71 -8.01 24.27 -7.98
C LYS A 71 -7.51 23.16 -7.05
N ASP A 72 -8.36 22.71 -6.13
CA ASP A 72 -8.00 21.78 -5.05
C ASP A 72 -8.87 20.51 -5.03
N THR A 73 -9.68 20.29 -6.07
CA THR A 73 -10.61 19.15 -6.16
C THR A 73 -10.75 18.64 -7.59
N VAL A 74 -10.87 17.32 -7.73
CA VAL A 74 -11.24 16.67 -8.99
C VAL A 74 -12.48 15.81 -8.72
N ALA A 75 -13.57 16.09 -9.44
CA ALA A 75 -14.77 15.27 -9.43
C ALA A 75 -14.69 14.21 -10.53
N LEU A 76 -15.10 13.01 -10.19
CA LEU A 76 -15.03 11.83 -11.04
C LEU A 76 -16.37 11.10 -10.99
N ASP A 77 -16.73 10.46 -12.08
CA ASP A 77 -17.84 9.52 -12.12
C ASP A 77 -17.28 8.08 -12.15
N VAL A 78 -17.70 7.25 -11.21
CA VAL A 78 -17.29 5.84 -11.12
C VAL A 78 -18.13 5.04 -12.11
N ARG A 79 -17.52 4.55 -13.18
CA ARG A 79 -18.22 3.87 -14.29
C ARG A 79 -18.46 2.40 -14.04
N SER A 80 -17.41 1.67 -13.65
CA SER A 80 -17.48 0.21 -13.50
C SER A 80 -16.37 -0.32 -12.59
N ARG A 81 -16.61 -1.50 -12.05
CA ARG A 81 -15.53 -2.29 -11.39
C ARG A 81 -14.66 -2.94 -12.46
N LEU A 82 -13.36 -2.94 -12.22
CA LEU A 82 -12.38 -3.62 -13.05
C LEU A 82 -11.82 -4.84 -12.30
N PRO A 83 -11.44 -5.92 -13.01
CA PRO A 83 -10.74 -7.02 -12.37
C PRO A 83 -9.44 -6.55 -11.74
N ALA A 84 -9.29 -6.74 -10.44
CA ALA A 84 -8.04 -6.51 -9.75
C ALA A 84 -7.17 -7.77 -9.77
N LYS A 85 -5.86 -7.60 -9.57
CA LYS A 85 -4.97 -8.74 -9.38
C LYS A 85 -5.30 -9.45 -8.08
N PRO A 86 -5.44 -10.78 -8.08
CA PRO A 86 -5.68 -11.51 -6.85
C PRO A 86 -4.48 -11.37 -5.91
N GLU A 87 -4.77 -11.25 -4.63
CA GLU A 87 -3.75 -11.30 -3.58
C GLU A 87 -3.27 -12.75 -3.39
N SER A 88 -2.05 -12.90 -2.89
CA SER A 88 -1.53 -14.21 -2.49
C SER A 88 -2.39 -14.82 -1.38
N PRO A 89 -2.68 -16.13 -1.40
CA PRO A 89 -3.33 -16.82 -0.28
C PRO A 89 -2.44 -16.84 0.97
N LEU A 90 -1.11 -16.77 0.80
CA LEU A 90 -0.17 -16.66 1.92
C LEU A 90 -0.16 -15.22 2.44
N ARG A 91 -0.55 -15.03 3.68
CA ARG A 91 -0.59 -13.72 4.34
C ARG A 91 0.68 -13.47 5.15
N ILE A 92 1.56 -12.63 4.62
CA ILE A 92 2.81 -12.28 5.28
C ILE A 92 2.69 -10.95 6.01
N THR A 93 2.86 -10.95 7.34
CA THR A 93 3.09 -9.74 8.13
C THR A 93 4.59 -9.51 8.25
N VAL A 94 5.08 -8.40 7.75
CA VAL A 94 6.49 -8.00 7.92
C VAL A 94 6.63 -7.31 9.27
N VAL A 95 7.38 -7.93 10.17
CA VAL A 95 7.70 -7.41 11.50
C VAL A 95 9.08 -6.78 11.40
N GLN A 96 9.11 -5.45 11.27
CA GLN A 96 10.35 -4.72 10.98
C GLN A 96 10.81 -3.92 12.20
N ALA A 97 12.03 -4.15 12.64
CA ALA A 97 12.66 -3.25 13.59
C ALA A 97 12.78 -1.85 12.98
N VAL A 98 12.27 -0.84 13.72
CA VAL A 98 12.23 0.53 13.19
C VAL A 98 13.63 1.00 12.85
N SER A 99 13.87 1.23 11.57
CA SER A 99 15.15 1.72 11.05
C SER A 99 15.12 3.22 10.78
N ARG A 100 16.29 3.85 10.74
CA ARG A 100 16.44 5.28 10.49
C ARG A 100 16.32 5.60 8.99
N GLY A 101 15.80 6.81 8.72
CA GLY A 101 15.80 7.41 7.38
C GLY A 101 15.01 6.59 6.35
N GLU A 102 15.53 6.55 5.14
CA GLU A 102 14.88 5.96 3.96
C GLU A 102 14.79 4.42 3.97
N ARG A 103 15.53 3.75 4.87
CA ARG A 103 15.52 2.27 4.93
C ARG A 103 14.14 1.72 5.25
N MET A 104 13.44 2.34 6.21
CA MET A 104 12.08 1.93 6.56
C MET A 104 11.12 2.13 5.38
N ASP A 105 11.22 3.27 4.71
CA ASP A 105 10.38 3.58 3.54
C ASP A 105 10.64 2.58 2.40
N LEU A 106 11.91 2.24 2.14
CA LEU A 106 12.27 1.23 1.14
C LEU A 106 11.70 -0.16 1.49
N THR A 107 11.80 -0.56 2.76
CA THR A 107 11.22 -1.83 3.23
C THR A 107 9.71 -1.86 3.02
N LEU A 108 8.99 -0.81 3.45
CA LEU A 108 7.55 -0.71 3.26
C LEU A 108 7.17 -0.76 1.78
N GLN A 109 7.87 0.01 0.94
CA GLN A 109 7.64 0.04 -0.50
C GLN A 109 7.84 -1.34 -1.12
N LYS A 110 9.02 -1.94 -0.93
CA LYS A 110 9.36 -3.20 -1.62
C LYS A 110 8.55 -4.39 -1.09
N CYS A 111 8.34 -4.47 0.21
CA CYS A 111 7.48 -5.53 0.75
C CYS A 111 6.02 -5.37 0.32
N THR A 112 5.51 -4.14 0.16
CA THR A 112 4.18 -3.91 -0.44
C THR A 112 4.13 -4.41 -1.88
N GLU A 113 5.11 -4.04 -2.71
CA GLU A 113 5.20 -4.49 -4.12
C GLU A 113 5.27 -6.02 -4.22
N LEU A 114 5.91 -6.69 -3.26
CA LEU A 114 6.07 -8.15 -3.18
C LEU A 114 4.87 -8.88 -2.56
N GLY A 115 3.85 -8.18 -2.04
CA GLY A 115 2.63 -8.81 -1.57
C GLY A 115 2.50 -8.94 -0.05
N ALA A 116 3.27 -8.22 0.76
CA ALA A 116 3.06 -8.19 2.21
C ALA A 116 1.61 -7.82 2.54
N ALA A 117 1.01 -8.53 3.51
CA ALA A 117 -0.38 -8.31 3.92
C ALA A 117 -0.51 -7.24 5.00
N ALA A 118 0.52 -7.05 5.82
CA ALA A 118 0.56 -6.02 6.87
C ALA A 118 2.01 -5.75 7.30
N PHE A 119 2.18 -4.63 8.02
CA PHE A 119 3.45 -4.24 8.64
C PHE A 119 3.27 -4.04 10.13
N GLN A 120 4.14 -4.68 10.93
CA GLN A 120 4.25 -4.46 12.36
C GLN A 120 5.63 -3.90 12.68
N PRO A 121 5.76 -2.57 12.78
CA PRO A 121 7.00 -1.98 13.27
C PRO A 121 7.25 -2.39 14.73
N VAL A 122 8.52 -2.65 15.09
CA VAL A 122 8.90 -2.99 16.46
C VAL A 122 10.07 -2.13 16.95
N TRP A 123 10.04 -1.79 18.23
CA TRP A 123 11.16 -1.16 18.91
C TRP A 123 12.10 -2.25 19.45
N SER A 124 13.28 -2.37 18.86
CA SER A 124 14.36 -3.20 19.41
C SER A 124 15.18 -2.42 20.44
N GLU A 125 16.02 -3.09 21.19
CA GLU A 125 16.91 -2.44 22.18
C GLU A 125 17.86 -1.40 21.56
N ARG A 126 18.25 -1.61 20.29
CA ARG A 126 19.16 -0.73 19.55
C ARG A 126 18.48 0.52 18.96
N VAL A 127 17.16 0.68 19.13
CA VAL A 127 16.46 1.89 18.67
C VAL A 127 16.59 2.98 19.72
N GLU A 128 17.41 3.98 19.43
CA GLU A 128 17.75 5.07 20.38
C GLU A 128 16.58 6.02 20.65
N VAL A 129 15.68 6.25 19.69
CA VAL A 129 14.58 7.21 19.84
C VAL A 129 13.24 6.55 19.60
N ARG A 130 12.44 6.42 20.64
CA ARG A 130 11.04 5.99 20.54
C ARG A 130 10.15 7.21 20.33
N LEU A 131 9.49 7.27 19.20
CA LEU A 131 8.53 8.33 18.92
C LEU A 131 7.24 8.10 19.71
N GLN A 132 6.62 9.18 20.21
CA GLN A 132 5.35 9.16 20.93
C GLN A 132 4.47 10.34 20.51
N GLY A 133 3.16 10.27 20.81
CA GLY A 133 2.19 11.32 20.53
C GLY A 133 2.17 11.72 19.05
N GLU A 134 1.99 12.99 18.78
CA GLU A 134 1.89 13.55 17.42
C GLU A 134 3.04 13.17 16.49
N LYS A 135 4.27 13.03 17.03
CA LYS A 135 5.42 12.65 16.20
C LYS A 135 5.28 11.21 15.70
N LEU A 136 4.73 10.32 16.51
CA LEU A 136 4.45 8.94 16.10
C LEU A 136 3.31 8.92 15.08
N GLU A 137 2.24 9.66 15.29
CA GLU A 137 1.09 9.74 14.37
C GLU A 137 1.53 10.23 12.98
N ARG A 138 2.30 11.32 12.93
CA ARG A 138 2.86 11.82 11.66
C ARG A 138 3.75 10.78 10.97
N ARG A 139 4.52 10.02 11.73
CA ARG A 139 5.37 8.95 11.18
C ARG A 139 4.54 7.80 10.62
N LEU A 140 3.49 7.39 11.31
CA LEU A 140 2.56 6.35 10.84
C LEU A 140 1.82 6.80 9.56
N GLN A 141 1.34 8.04 9.52
CA GLN A 141 0.74 8.61 8.31
C GLN A 141 1.72 8.63 7.13
N HIS A 142 2.98 9.01 7.37
CA HIS A 142 4.02 8.96 6.36
C HIS A 142 4.23 7.53 5.83
N TRP A 143 4.41 6.55 6.71
CA TRP A 143 4.61 5.15 6.35
C TRP A 143 3.41 4.56 5.60
N GLN A 144 2.19 4.86 6.06
CA GLN A 144 0.99 4.45 5.35
C GLN A 144 0.92 5.09 3.96
N GLY A 145 1.34 6.34 3.82
CA GLY A 145 1.47 7.02 2.52
C GLY A 145 2.45 6.35 1.57
N VAL A 146 3.58 5.84 2.09
CA VAL A 146 4.55 5.05 1.29
C VAL A 146 3.91 3.74 0.78
N VAL A 147 3.18 3.04 1.65
CA VAL A 147 2.44 1.80 1.29
C VAL A 147 1.39 2.08 0.22
N VAL A 148 0.60 3.15 0.37
CA VAL A 148 -0.39 3.57 -0.64
C VAL A 148 0.27 3.85 -1.99
N ALA A 149 1.35 4.64 -2.00
CA ALA A 149 2.09 4.93 -3.23
C ALA A 149 2.66 3.66 -3.89
N ALA A 150 3.12 2.69 -3.09
CA ALA A 150 3.57 1.39 -3.60
C ALA A 150 2.41 0.58 -4.22
N CYS A 151 1.20 0.64 -3.62
CA CYS A 151 -0.01 0.03 -4.21
C CYS A 151 -0.40 0.70 -5.53
N GLU A 152 -0.32 2.03 -5.61
CA GLU A 152 -0.57 2.78 -6.85
C GLU A 152 0.34 2.30 -8.00
N GLN A 153 1.63 2.06 -7.71
CA GLN A 153 2.62 1.66 -8.71
C GLN A 153 2.60 0.17 -9.03
N SER A 154 2.39 -0.70 -8.04
CA SER A 154 2.39 -2.16 -8.23
C SER A 154 1.08 -2.71 -8.79
N GLY A 155 0.01 -1.92 -8.74
CA GLY A 155 -1.34 -2.33 -9.16
C GLY A 155 -2.07 -3.19 -8.12
N ARG A 156 -1.66 -3.16 -6.84
CA ARG A 156 -2.39 -3.82 -5.74
C ARG A 156 -3.61 -3.00 -5.35
N ALA A 157 -4.76 -3.66 -5.30
CA ALA A 157 -6.02 -3.03 -4.89
C ALA A 157 -6.34 -3.22 -3.39
N VAL A 158 -5.58 -4.06 -2.69
CA VAL A 158 -5.59 -4.17 -1.23
C VAL A 158 -4.42 -3.38 -0.65
N VAL A 159 -4.69 -2.48 0.27
CA VAL A 159 -3.67 -1.64 0.92
C VAL A 159 -3.26 -2.28 2.24
N PRO A 160 -2.00 -2.73 2.40
CA PRO A 160 -1.49 -3.23 3.68
C PRO A 160 -1.55 -2.17 4.77
N GLY A 161 -2.01 -2.54 5.96
CA GLY A 161 -1.97 -1.64 7.11
C GLY A 161 -0.59 -1.57 7.75
N VAL A 162 -0.19 -0.38 8.18
CA VAL A 162 0.98 -0.18 9.04
C VAL A 162 0.51 -0.01 10.47
N LEU A 163 0.79 -1.01 11.32
CA LEU A 163 0.36 -1.02 12.71
C LEU A 163 1.22 -0.05 13.56
N ALA A 164 0.66 0.36 14.71
CA ALA A 164 1.44 1.13 15.68
C ALA A 164 2.64 0.30 16.19
N PRO A 165 3.83 0.90 16.32
CA PRO A 165 5.00 0.20 16.83
C PRO A 165 4.81 -0.29 18.26
N VAL A 166 5.31 -1.48 18.55
CA VAL A 166 5.32 -2.08 19.89
C VAL A 166 6.73 -2.49 20.25
N LYS A 167 7.01 -2.81 21.52
CA LYS A 167 8.31 -3.39 21.88
C LYS A 167 8.44 -4.80 21.31
N LEU A 168 9.65 -5.18 20.94
CA LEU A 168 9.91 -6.49 20.35
C LEU A 168 9.51 -7.63 21.28
N ASP A 169 9.84 -7.54 22.56
CA ASP A 169 9.45 -8.50 23.60
C ASP A 169 7.94 -8.59 23.80
N GLU A 170 7.24 -7.45 23.79
CA GLU A 170 5.76 -7.43 23.83
C GLU A 170 5.16 -8.13 22.60
N TRP A 171 5.71 -7.88 21.42
CA TRP A 171 5.26 -8.57 20.21
C TRP A 171 5.56 -10.07 20.27
N ALA A 172 6.76 -10.44 20.74
CA ALA A 172 7.17 -11.84 20.85
C ALA A 172 6.30 -12.64 21.84
N ALA A 173 5.86 -12.01 22.93
CA ALA A 173 4.99 -12.63 23.93
C ALA A 173 3.54 -12.81 23.49
N ARG A 174 3.07 -12.14 22.42
CA ARG A 174 1.69 -12.27 21.95
C ARG A 174 1.42 -13.65 21.38
N PRO A 175 0.25 -14.25 21.65
CA PRO A 175 -0.20 -15.46 20.95
C PRO A 175 -0.21 -15.24 19.44
N THR A 176 0.14 -16.27 18.67
CA THR A 176 0.03 -16.23 17.21
C THR A 176 -0.70 -17.45 16.69
N GLY A 177 -1.57 -17.25 15.70
CA GLY A 177 -2.22 -18.32 14.95
C GLY A 177 -1.44 -18.82 13.73
N GLY A 178 -0.20 -18.32 13.53
CA GLY A 178 0.61 -18.63 12.35
C GLY A 178 2.08 -18.87 12.66
N THR A 179 2.86 -19.07 11.61
CA THR A 179 4.31 -19.29 11.72
C THR A 179 5.04 -17.98 11.96
N ARG A 180 6.00 -17.96 12.87
CA ARG A 180 6.94 -16.86 13.06
C ARG A 180 8.30 -17.26 12.54
N LEU A 181 8.87 -16.41 11.70
CA LEU A 181 10.20 -16.58 11.13
C LEU A 181 11.07 -15.39 11.52
N LEU A 182 12.30 -15.67 11.89
CA LEU A 182 13.35 -14.66 12.07
C LEU A 182 14.34 -14.79 10.92
N LEU A 183 14.54 -13.71 10.16
CA LEU A 183 15.63 -13.65 9.20
C LEU A 183 16.94 -13.38 9.94
N TRP A 184 17.81 -14.37 9.94
CA TRP A 184 19.10 -14.34 10.60
C TRP A 184 20.21 -14.69 9.61
N PRO A 185 21.27 -13.86 9.46
CA PRO A 185 22.32 -14.10 8.47
C PRO A 185 23.02 -15.46 8.61
N ASP A 186 23.23 -15.91 9.85
CA ASP A 186 23.92 -17.16 10.17
C ASP A 186 22.95 -18.33 10.43
N ALA A 187 21.72 -18.25 9.92
CA ALA A 187 20.75 -19.33 10.08
C ALA A 187 21.17 -20.57 9.29
N GLU A 188 21.18 -21.72 9.95
CA GLU A 188 21.47 -23.02 9.31
C GLU A 188 20.31 -23.51 8.43
N THR A 189 19.09 -22.98 8.64
CA THR A 189 17.88 -23.41 7.95
C THR A 189 17.55 -22.47 6.80
N SER A 190 17.38 -23.01 5.60
CA SER A 190 16.89 -22.27 4.42
C SER A 190 15.38 -22.27 4.36
N LEU A 191 14.79 -21.19 3.81
CA LEU A 191 13.37 -21.14 3.46
C LEU A 191 13.03 -21.94 2.19
N ALA A 192 14.04 -22.38 1.43
CA ALA A 192 13.83 -23.14 0.21
C ALA A 192 13.16 -24.51 0.50
N GLY A 193 12.02 -24.75 -0.12
CA GLY A 193 11.24 -25.98 0.09
C GLY A 193 10.38 -25.99 1.36
N ALA A 194 10.36 -24.94 2.15
CA ALA A 194 9.47 -24.84 3.31
C ALA A 194 8.03 -24.48 2.86
N GLU A 195 7.06 -25.18 3.41
CA GLU A 195 5.64 -24.89 3.19
C GLU A 195 5.09 -24.09 4.37
N PHE A 196 4.40 -22.99 4.08
CA PHE A 196 3.79 -22.11 5.07
C PHE A 196 2.29 -22.02 4.84
N PRO A 197 1.48 -22.81 5.56
CA PRO A 197 0.04 -22.71 5.43
C PRO A 197 -0.48 -21.42 6.10
N GLY A 198 -1.12 -20.57 5.30
CA GLY A 198 -1.94 -19.46 5.79
C GLY A 198 -1.15 -18.20 6.18
N THR A 199 -0.84 -18.00 7.46
CA THR A 199 -0.29 -16.73 7.98
C THR A 199 1.15 -16.88 8.47
N VAL A 200 2.03 -15.96 8.04
CA VAL A 200 3.43 -15.91 8.45
C VAL A 200 3.76 -14.51 8.99
N SER A 201 4.45 -14.44 10.10
CA SER A 201 5.09 -13.22 10.59
C SER A 201 6.60 -13.32 10.37
N LEU A 202 7.13 -12.43 9.55
CA LEU A 202 8.53 -12.40 9.17
C LEU A 202 9.25 -11.27 9.92
N LEU A 203 10.05 -11.63 10.94
CA LEU A 203 10.83 -10.67 11.71
C LEU A 203 12.15 -10.36 11.02
N VAL A 204 12.41 -9.07 10.82
CA VAL A 204 13.62 -8.54 10.20
C VAL A 204 14.28 -7.57 11.18
N GLY A 205 15.57 -7.79 11.43
CA GLY A 205 16.40 -6.93 12.27
C GLY A 205 16.63 -5.53 11.68
N PRO A 206 17.26 -4.62 12.46
CA PRO A 206 17.62 -3.27 12.02
C PRO A 206 18.77 -3.27 11.02
#